data_256bdf5c08d9e644edcc41cc9c810a6d
#
_entry.id   256bdf5c08d9e644edcc41cc9c810a6d
#
_cell.length_a   1.000
_cell.length_b   1.000
_cell.length_c   1.000
_cell.angle_alpha   90.00
_cell.angle_beta   90.00
_cell.angle_gamma   90.00
#
_symmetry.space_group_name_H-M   'P 1'
#
loop_
_entity.id
_entity.type
_entity.pdbx_description
1 polymer ?
#
loop_
_entity_poly.entity_id
_entity_poly.type
_entity_poly.pdbx_seq_one_letter_code
_entity_poly.pdbx_strand_id
1 'polypeptide(L)'
;MDMEGTSRLKIFTGTAHPALAKEISDYIGVPLGKSLCGRFNNGEIQVMINESVRGKDCFIIQPTGSPVNDNLMEMLIMVDALKRASARNITVVVPYYGYARQDRKTRGREPISAKLVADLLGTAGVTRVVTMDLHAGQIQGFFDVPVDHLASAALLADYVKSKNLENLTVVSPDLGGVNRARDLADRVGAPIAIIEKRRPEPGVAKVMNIIGDVKGRNCFVVDDIVDTAGSLCEGAKALIEYGAAGVYAAVCHPVLTDPATERIKESVLKELVVTNSLPIEKEKMQDKLTVLSVAPLLGEAILRIFHDASVSALFDK
;
A
#
# COMPACT_ATOMS: atom_id res chain seq x y z
N MET A 1 9.07 -4.38 27.81
CA MET A 1 9.01 -2.96 27.41
C MET A 1 8.30 -2.20 28.52
N ASP A 2 8.93 -1.19 29.08
CA ASP A 2 8.36 -0.44 30.20
C ASP A 2 7.09 0.31 29.79
N MET A 3 5.98 -0.05 30.43
CA MET A 3 4.67 0.61 30.23
C MET A 3 4.67 2.11 30.51
N GLU A 4 5.62 2.62 31.31
CA GLU A 4 5.79 4.06 31.56
C GLU A 4 6.24 4.85 30.33
N GLY A 5 7.05 4.25 29.43
CA GLY A 5 7.55 4.91 28.23
C GLY A 5 6.48 5.20 27.16
N THR A 6 5.40 4.40 27.09
CA THR A 6 4.36 4.53 26.04
C THR A 6 3.13 5.33 26.47
N SER A 7 3.12 5.92 27.67
CA SER A 7 1.96 6.67 28.21
C SER A 7 1.54 7.87 27.33
N ARG A 8 2.45 8.37 26.47
CA ARG A 8 2.15 9.47 25.53
C ARG A 8 1.67 9.01 24.18
N LEU A 9 1.91 7.74 23.82
CA LEU A 9 1.50 7.17 22.54
C LEU A 9 -0.01 6.89 22.52
N LYS A 10 -0.70 7.37 21.50
CA LYS A 10 -2.10 7.11 21.23
C LYS A 10 -2.29 6.67 19.80
N ILE A 11 -3.02 5.59 19.60
CA ILE A 11 -3.31 5.01 18.28
C ILE A 11 -4.81 5.07 18.05
N PHE A 12 -5.23 5.75 16.99
CA PHE A 12 -6.63 5.85 16.58
C PHE A 12 -6.83 5.18 15.23
N THR A 13 -8.04 4.77 14.94
CA THR A 13 -8.44 4.26 13.64
C THR A 13 -9.71 4.94 13.18
N GLY A 14 -9.80 5.22 11.88
CA GLY A 14 -11.08 5.47 11.26
C GLY A 14 -11.78 4.17 10.88
N THR A 15 -12.76 4.27 9.99
CA THR A 15 -13.62 3.15 9.59
C THR A 15 -13.06 2.34 8.41
N ALA A 16 -11.99 2.84 7.73
CA ALA A 16 -11.49 2.20 6.51
C ALA A 16 -10.88 0.81 6.73
N HIS A 17 -10.12 0.61 7.84
CA HIS A 17 -9.48 -0.68 8.10
C HIS A 17 -9.24 -0.95 9.60
N PRO A 18 -10.31 -1.11 10.42
CA PRO A 18 -10.17 -1.34 11.86
C PRO A 18 -9.39 -2.63 12.20
N ALA A 19 -9.46 -3.66 11.34
CA ALA A 19 -8.73 -4.91 11.55
C ALA A 19 -7.21 -4.70 11.53
N LEU A 20 -6.67 -4.00 10.53
CA LEU A 20 -5.25 -3.66 10.47
C LEU A 20 -4.83 -2.79 11.66
N ALA A 21 -5.64 -1.81 12.04
CA ALA A 21 -5.36 -0.97 13.19
C ALA A 21 -5.28 -1.78 14.49
N LYS A 22 -6.15 -2.80 14.63
CA LYS A 22 -6.11 -3.73 15.77
C LYS A 22 -4.83 -4.58 15.75
N GLU A 23 -4.43 -5.13 14.62
CA GLU A 23 -3.18 -5.89 14.48
C GLU A 23 -1.96 -5.03 14.86
N ILE A 24 -1.92 -3.76 14.41
CA ILE A 24 -0.85 -2.81 14.75
C ILE A 24 -0.86 -2.51 16.25
N SER A 25 -2.04 -2.25 16.82
CA SER A 25 -2.23 -2.01 18.26
C SER A 25 -1.72 -3.20 19.09
N ASP A 26 -2.02 -4.43 18.68
CA ASP A 26 -1.58 -5.65 19.33
C ASP A 26 -0.06 -5.85 19.22
N TYR A 27 0.52 -5.57 18.05
CA TYR A 27 1.97 -5.62 17.84
C TYR A 27 2.73 -4.64 18.75
N ILE A 28 2.21 -3.40 18.86
CA ILE A 28 2.82 -2.35 19.69
C ILE A 28 2.58 -2.59 21.19
N GLY A 29 1.50 -3.29 21.54
CA GLY A 29 1.06 -3.49 22.93
C GLY A 29 0.36 -2.25 23.53
N VAL A 30 -0.13 -1.32 22.70
CA VAL A 30 -0.87 -0.13 23.12
C VAL A 30 -2.30 -0.22 22.57
N PRO A 31 -3.34 -0.15 23.41
CA PRO A 31 -4.72 -0.28 22.96
C PRO A 31 -5.13 0.90 22.07
N LEU A 32 -6.06 0.65 21.16
CA LEU A 32 -6.67 1.71 20.36
C LEU A 32 -7.35 2.74 21.25
N GLY A 33 -7.17 4.01 20.91
CA GLY A 33 -7.77 5.14 21.57
C GLY A 33 -9.29 5.14 21.40
N LYS A 34 -9.97 5.69 22.39
CA LYS A 34 -11.44 5.78 22.39
C LYS A 34 -11.89 6.91 21.47
N SER A 35 -12.49 6.58 20.35
CA SER A 35 -13.11 7.52 19.42
C SER A 35 -14.42 6.98 18.88
N LEU A 36 -15.28 7.88 18.45
CA LEU A 36 -16.43 7.59 17.62
C LEU A 36 -16.10 8.08 16.20
N CYS A 37 -16.18 7.19 15.23
CA CYS A 37 -16.19 7.53 13.82
C CYS A 37 -17.45 6.96 13.20
N GLY A 38 -18.27 7.80 12.58
CA GLY A 38 -19.57 7.41 12.02
C GLY A 38 -20.09 8.47 11.06
N ARG A 39 -21.38 8.42 10.80
CA ARG A 39 -22.07 9.37 9.92
C ARG A 39 -23.34 9.89 10.55
N PHE A 40 -23.62 11.15 10.30
CA PHE A 40 -24.95 11.72 10.51
C PHE A 40 -25.94 11.18 9.46
N ASN A 41 -27.24 11.34 9.72
CA ASN A 41 -28.28 10.85 8.82
C ASN A 41 -28.23 11.46 7.40
N ASN A 42 -27.64 12.65 7.27
CA ASN A 42 -27.43 13.32 5.98
C ASN A 42 -26.16 12.85 5.23
N GLY A 43 -25.40 11.89 5.81
CA GLY A 43 -24.19 11.32 5.23
C GLY A 43 -22.87 12.03 5.61
N GLU A 44 -22.93 13.17 6.30
CA GLU A 44 -21.73 13.84 6.82
C GLU A 44 -21.01 12.99 7.86
N ILE A 45 -19.68 13.05 7.85
CA ILE A 45 -18.86 12.28 8.77
C ILE A 45 -18.89 12.89 10.17
N GLN A 46 -19.12 12.05 11.16
CA GLN A 46 -19.09 12.40 12.58
C GLN A 46 -17.88 11.78 13.25
N VAL A 47 -17.04 12.61 13.88
CA VAL A 47 -15.90 12.16 14.69
C VAL A 47 -15.99 12.77 16.08
N MET A 48 -15.69 11.96 17.10
CA MET A 48 -15.53 12.42 18.47
C MET A 48 -14.37 11.65 19.13
N ILE A 49 -13.44 12.38 19.76
CA ILE A 49 -12.37 11.78 20.56
C ILE A 49 -12.85 11.66 21.99
N ASN A 50 -12.95 10.44 22.50
CA ASN A 50 -13.58 10.13 23.80
C ASN A 50 -12.56 9.93 24.94
N GLU A 51 -11.36 10.47 24.78
CA GLU A 51 -10.34 10.50 25.84
C GLU A 51 -9.44 11.72 25.71
N SER A 52 -8.69 12.03 26.77
CA SER A 52 -7.73 13.15 26.75
C SER A 52 -6.52 12.82 25.89
N VAL A 53 -6.26 13.67 24.89
CA VAL A 53 -5.10 13.58 24.00
C VAL A 53 -4.16 14.78 24.14
N ARG A 54 -4.40 15.65 25.12
CA ARG A 54 -3.56 16.83 25.37
C ARG A 54 -2.10 16.41 25.61
N GLY A 55 -1.20 16.94 24.78
CA GLY A 55 0.23 16.65 24.86
C GLY A 55 0.62 15.22 24.48
N LYS A 56 -0.29 14.44 23.86
CA LYS A 56 -0.03 13.09 23.36
C LYS A 56 0.46 13.09 21.93
N ASP A 57 1.22 12.07 21.58
CA ASP A 57 1.65 11.77 20.23
C ASP A 57 0.62 10.79 19.62
N CYS A 58 -0.20 11.30 18.70
CA CYS A 58 -1.36 10.60 18.17
C CYS A 58 -1.06 10.06 16.76
N PHE A 59 -1.33 8.78 16.55
CA PHE A 59 -1.22 8.10 15.26
C PHE A 59 -2.62 7.71 14.79
N ILE A 60 -2.99 8.10 13.56
CA ILE A 60 -4.27 7.74 12.92
C ILE A 60 -3.97 6.71 11.85
N ILE A 61 -4.51 5.50 11.97
CA ILE A 61 -4.37 4.44 10.97
C ILE A 61 -5.58 4.49 10.08
N GLN A 62 -5.40 4.93 8.82
CA GLN A 62 -6.50 5.11 7.87
C GLN A 62 -5.99 5.02 6.42
N PRO A 63 -6.08 3.87 5.74
CA PRO A 63 -5.89 3.80 4.30
C PRO A 63 -6.97 4.60 3.57
N THR A 64 -6.61 5.27 2.49
CA THR A 64 -7.55 6.06 1.69
C THR A 64 -7.97 5.33 0.41
N GLY A 65 -8.30 4.04 0.55
CA GLY A 65 -8.94 3.22 -0.48
C GLY A 65 -10.43 3.51 -0.60
N SER A 66 -11.14 2.65 -1.34
CA SER A 66 -12.61 2.80 -1.52
C SER A 66 -13.37 2.62 -0.20
N PRO A 67 -14.36 3.50 0.06
CA PRO A 67 -14.77 4.72 -0.67
C PRO A 67 -13.79 5.88 -0.44
N VAL A 68 -13.01 6.20 -1.47
CA VAL A 68 -11.79 7.03 -1.38
C VAL A 68 -12.04 8.41 -0.75
N ASN A 69 -13.07 9.12 -1.22
CA ASN A 69 -13.38 10.47 -0.75
C ASN A 69 -13.85 10.49 0.70
N ASP A 70 -14.62 9.49 1.09
CA ASP A 70 -15.15 9.36 2.44
C ASP A 70 -14.02 9.06 3.43
N ASN A 71 -13.15 8.11 3.10
CA ASN A 71 -12.01 7.74 3.94
C ASN A 71 -11.00 8.89 4.07
N LEU A 72 -10.79 9.65 3.00
CA LEU A 72 -9.95 10.86 3.04
C LEU A 72 -10.59 11.94 3.95
N MET A 73 -11.88 12.23 3.77
CA MET A 73 -12.56 13.24 4.58
C MET A 73 -12.63 12.83 6.04
N GLU A 74 -12.87 11.56 6.34
CA GLU A 74 -12.86 11.03 7.71
C GLU A 74 -11.50 11.27 8.37
N MET A 75 -10.40 10.97 7.68
CA MET A 75 -9.05 11.21 8.17
C MET A 75 -8.81 12.70 8.44
N LEU A 76 -9.21 13.60 7.55
CA LEU A 76 -9.07 15.06 7.73
C LEU A 76 -9.82 15.55 8.96
N ILE A 77 -11.06 15.07 9.18
CA ILE A 77 -11.89 15.44 10.34
C ILE A 77 -11.28 14.87 11.63
N MET A 78 -10.72 13.64 11.61
CA MET A 78 -10.01 13.08 12.77
C MET A 78 -8.79 13.91 13.14
N VAL A 79 -8.02 14.37 12.14
CA VAL A 79 -6.87 15.26 12.35
C VAL A 79 -7.30 16.57 13.01
N ASP A 80 -8.36 17.21 12.50
CA ASP A 80 -8.89 18.46 13.06
C ASP A 80 -9.38 18.25 14.51
N ALA A 81 -10.06 17.15 14.80
CA ALA A 81 -10.52 16.82 16.14
C ALA A 81 -9.34 16.67 17.14
N LEU A 82 -8.29 15.94 16.76
CA LEU A 82 -7.08 15.77 17.57
C LEU A 82 -6.34 17.10 17.77
N LYS A 83 -6.21 17.90 16.72
CA LYS A 83 -5.58 19.24 16.78
C LYS A 83 -6.32 20.14 17.75
N ARG A 84 -7.66 20.21 17.68
CA ARG A 84 -8.48 20.99 18.60
C ARG A 84 -8.45 20.45 20.02
N ALA A 85 -8.25 19.15 20.22
CA ALA A 85 -8.06 18.52 21.51
C ALA A 85 -6.64 18.68 22.07
N SER A 86 -5.77 19.46 21.41
CA SER A 86 -4.40 19.77 21.81
C SER A 86 -3.46 18.56 21.81
N ALA A 87 -3.60 17.65 20.88
CA ALA A 87 -2.56 16.65 20.60
C ALA A 87 -1.23 17.35 20.32
N ARG A 88 -0.12 16.75 20.74
CA ARG A 88 1.23 17.30 20.56
C ARG A 88 1.70 17.11 19.12
N ASN A 89 1.63 15.87 18.65
CA ASN A 89 1.94 15.48 17.28
C ASN A 89 0.79 14.66 16.72
N ILE A 90 0.51 14.82 15.43
CA ILE A 90 -0.51 14.05 14.71
C ILE A 90 0.15 13.42 13.49
N THR A 91 0.41 12.12 13.58
CA THR A 91 0.96 11.32 12.48
C THR A 91 -0.16 10.54 11.83
N VAL A 92 -0.34 10.68 10.52
CA VAL A 92 -1.24 9.82 9.77
C VAL A 92 -0.47 8.63 9.20
N VAL A 93 -0.97 7.43 9.47
CA VAL A 93 -0.48 6.18 8.90
C VAL A 93 -1.44 5.78 7.80
N VAL A 94 -1.03 5.98 6.57
CA VAL A 94 -1.83 5.79 5.36
C VAL A 94 -1.23 4.65 4.54
N PRO A 95 -1.53 3.37 4.89
CA PRO A 95 -0.94 2.22 4.21
C PRO A 95 -1.16 2.26 2.70
N TYR A 96 -2.33 2.70 2.27
CA TYR A 96 -2.65 3.00 0.86
C TYR A 96 -3.01 4.46 0.69
N TYR A 97 -2.24 5.17 -0.12
CA TYR A 97 -2.45 6.59 -0.44
C TYR A 97 -3.31 6.74 -1.69
N GLY A 98 -4.56 7.08 -1.50
CA GLY A 98 -5.50 7.35 -2.58
C GLY A 98 -5.03 8.51 -3.47
N TYR A 99 -5.42 8.50 -4.74
CA TYR A 99 -4.97 9.45 -5.77
C TYR A 99 -3.48 9.38 -6.13
N ALA A 100 -2.68 8.46 -5.59
CA ALA A 100 -1.26 8.33 -5.90
C ALA A 100 -0.96 8.17 -7.40
N ARG A 101 -1.88 7.58 -8.17
CA ARG A 101 -1.75 7.40 -9.62
C ARG A 101 -1.91 8.72 -10.43
N GLN A 102 -2.30 9.82 -9.77
CA GLN A 102 -2.44 11.16 -10.35
C GLN A 102 -1.31 12.08 -9.84
N ASP A 103 -0.07 11.60 -9.95
CA ASP A 103 1.16 12.25 -9.48
C ASP A 103 1.73 13.27 -10.47
N ARG A 104 1.28 13.22 -11.72
CA ARG A 104 1.74 14.10 -12.81
C ARG A 104 0.65 14.31 -13.85
N LYS A 105 0.80 15.36 -14.64
CA LYS A 105 -0.01 15.57 -15.84
C LYS A 105 0.49 14.68 -16.97
N THR A 106 -0.38 13.89 -17.57
CA THR A 106 -0.12 13.13 -18.79
C THR A 106 -0.61 13.86 -20.03
N ARG A 107 -1.56 14.79 -19.84
CA ARG A 107 -2.12 15.66 -20.87
C ARG A 107 -2.29 17.07 -20.33
N GLY A 108 -2.51 18.03 -21.21
CA GLY A 108 -2.85 19.40 -20.81
C GLY A 108 -4.16 19.46 -20.00
N ARG A 109 -4.21 20.36 -19.01
CA ARG A 109 -5.39 20.65 -18.18
C ARG A 109 -5.79 19.55 -17.20
N GLU A 110 -4.97 18.52 -16.97
CA GLU A 110 -5.17 17.52 -15.93
C GLU A 110 -4.74 18.06 -14.56
N PRO A 111 -5.37 17.62 -13.46
CA PRO A 111 -4.90 17.92 -12.11
C PRO A 111 -3.68 17.09 -11.73
N ILE A 112 -3.05 17.44 -10.60
CA ILE A 112 -2.11 16.60 -9.88
C ILE A 112 -2.75 16.31 -8.51
N SER A 113 -3.69 15.35 -8.49
CA SER A 113 -4.53 15.11 -7.30
C SER A 113 -3.74 14.56 -6.12
N ALA A 114 -2.63 13.86 -6.37
CA ALA A 114 -1.73 13.43 -5.31
C ALA A 114 -1.14 14.63 -4.51
N LYS A 115 -0.82 15.75 -5.20
CA LYS A 115 -0.37 16.98 -4.54
C LYS A 115 -1.51 17.65 -3.76
N LEU A 116 -2.69 17.72 -4.36
CA LEU A 116 -3.87 18.31 -3.68
C LEU A 116 -4.15 17.60 -2.34
N VAL A 117 -4.12 16.27 -2.32
CA VAL A 117 -4.34 15.49 -1.09
C VAL A 117 -3.25 15.76 -0.06
N ALA A 118 -1.98 15.87 -0.48
CA ALA A 118 -0.88 16.23 0.41
C ALA A 118 -1.08 17.61 1.05
N ASP A 119 -1.53 18.61 0.28
CA ASP A 119 -1.83 19.95 0.77
C ASP A 119 -2.98 19.97 1.76
N LEU A 120 -4.03 19.19 1.52
CA LEU A 120 -5.17 19.05 2.43
C LEU A 120 -4.73 18.48 3.78
N LEU A 121 -3.88 17.44 3.79
CA LEU A 121 -3.34 16.84 5.01
C LEU A 121 -2.49 17.84 5.80
N GLY A 122 -1.60 18.57 5.14
CA GLY A 122 -0.79 19.62 5.76
C GLY A 122 -1.67 20.73 6.37
N THR A 123 -2.67 21.21 5.62
CA THR A 123 -3.61 22.26 6.06
C THR A 123 -4.44 21.80 7.26
N ALA A 124 -4.87 20.54 7.30
CA ALA A 124 -5.60 19.98 8.43
C ALA A 124 -4.75 20.00 9.72
N GLY A 125 -3.43 19.87 9.60
CA GLY A 125 -2.51 19.93 10.73
C GLY A 125 -1.77 18.64 11.02
N VAL A 126 -1.64 17.77 10.01
CA VAL A 126 -0.75 16.61 10.07
C VAL A 126 0.69 17.07 10.28
N THR A 127 1.42 16.44 11.21
CA THR A 127 2.84 16.74 11.49
C THR A 127 3.81 15.74 10.84
N ARG A 128 3.33 14.56 10.42
CA ARG A 128 4.10 13.51 9.75
C ARG A 128 3.16 12.55 9.03
N VAL A 129 3.63 11.99 7.94
CA VAL A 129 2.93 10.95 7.18
C VAL A 129 3.77 9.67 7.15
N VAL A 130 3.15 8.53 7.42
CA VAL A 130 3.70 7.20 7.19
C VAL A 130 2.88 6.53 6.10
N THR A 131 3.51 6.04 5.06
CA THR A 131 2.83 5.39 3.93
C THR A 131 3.67 4.25 3.37
N MET A 132 3.08 3.44 2.48
CA MET A 132 3.77 2.28 1.89
C MET A 132 3.65 2.32 0.36
N ASP A 133 4.69 1.81 -0.30
CA ASP A 133 4.74 1.53 -1.75
C ASP A 133 3.99 2.56 -2.60
N LEU A 134 4.29 3.85 -2.42
CA LEU A 134 3.73 4.91 -3.24
C LEU A 134 3.90 4.58 -4.73
N HIS A 135 2.86 4.84 -5.52
CA HIS A 135 2.88 4.62 -6.97
C HIS A 135 4.11 5.27 -7.64
N ALA A 136 4.52 6.41 -7.14
CA ALA A 136 5.72 7.12 -7.56
C ALA A 136 6.44 7.67 -6.32
N GLY A 137 7.72 7.32 -6.15
CA GLY A 137 8.49 7.71 -4.96
C GLY A 137 8.61 9.22 -4.75
N GLN A 138 8.57 10.01 -5.84
CA GLN A 138 8.62 11.48 -5.80
C GLN A 138 7.39 12.12 -5.13
N ILE A 139 6.28 11.39 -4.91
CA ILE A 139 5.11 11.89 -4.17
C ILE A 139 5.51 12.33 -2.75
N GLN A 140 6.56 11.75 -2.16
CA GLN A 140 7.11 12.20 -0.89
C GLN A 140 7.43 13.70 -0.89
N GLY A 141 7.90 14.23 -2.03
CA GLY A 141 8.21 15.66 -2.20
C GLY A 141 6.99 16.57 -2.36
N PHE A 142 5.77 16.03 -2.36
CA PHE A 142 4.53 16.82 -2.41
C PHE A 142 4.09 17.31 -1.03
N PHE A 143 4.66 16.75 0.03
CA PHE A 143 4.33 17.10 1.40
C PHE A 143 5.30 18.12 1.95
N ASP A 144 4.79 19.09 2.73
CA ASP A 144 5.58 20.06 3.48
C ASP A 144 5.94 19.54 4.88
N VAL A 145 5.56 18.30 5.20
CA VAL A 145 5.85 17.59 6.45
C VAL A 145 6.69 16.33 6.16
N PRO A 146 7.43 15.80 7.15
CA PRO A 146 8.18 14.57 6.98
C PRO A 146 7.29 13.40 6.52
N VAL A 147 7.82 12.60 5.58
CA VAL A 147 7.17 11.40 5.07
C VAL A 147 8.08 10.20 5.25
N ASP A 148 7.60 9.18 5.95
CA ASP A 148 8.23 7.87 6.01
C ASP A 148 7.55 6.95 4.99
N HIS A 149 8.24 6.74 3.86
CA HIS A 149 7.75 5.90 2.78
C HIS A 149 8.32 4.50 2.92
N LEU A 150 7.57 3.58 3.49
CA LEU A 150 7.96 2.19 3.71
C LEU A 150 7.82 1.37 2.43
N ALA A 151 8.61 0.29 2.30
CA ALA A 151 8.51 -0.66 1.20
C ALA A 151 8.12 -2.05 1.71
N SER A 152 7.19 -2.70 1.01
CA SER A 152 6.81 -4.09 1.29
C SER A 152 7.81 -5.11 0.74
N ALA A 153 8.84 -4.67 0.01
CA ALA A 153 9.76 -5.53 -0.71
C ALA A 153 10.44 -6.60 0.16
N ALA A 154 10.82 -6.27 1.40
CA ALA A 154 11.40 -7.25 2.33
C ALA A 154 10.38 -8.33 2.72
N LEU A 155 9.17 -7.93 3.09
CA LEU A 155 8.07 -8.84 3.42
C LEU A 155 7.73 -9.77 2.25
N LEU A 156 7.64 -9.22 1.04
CA LEU A 156 7.38 -9.98 -0.17
C LEU A 156 8.55 -10.93 -0.50
N ALA A 157 9.82 -10.48 -0.33
CA ALA A 157 10.99 -11.30 -0.57
C ALA A 157 11.05 -12.51 0.36
N ASP A 158 10.76 -12.35 1.63
CA ASP A 158 10.72 -13.45 2.61
C ASP A 158 9.65 -14.48 2.22
N TYR A 159 8.50 -14.01 1.78
CA TYR A 159 7.45 -14.90 1.28
C TYR A 159 7.89 -15.65 0.02
N VAL A 160 8.45 -14.96 -0.98
CA VAL A 160 8.94 -15.57 -2.23
C VAL A 160 10.01 -16.62 -1.93
N LYS A 161 10.96 -16.34 -1.05
CA LYS A 161 11.98 -17.30 -0.60
C LYS A 161 11.35 -18.55 0.03
N SER A 162 10.32 -18.38 0.86
CA SER A 162 9.63 -19.51 1.52
C SER A 162 8.96 -20.47 0.55
N LYS A 163 8.65 -20.02 -0.66
CA LYS A 163 8.07 -20.88 -1.72
C LYS A 163 9.07 -21.86 -2.32
N ASN A 164 10.38 -21.63 -2.15
CA ASN A 164 11.44 -22.48 -2.70
C ASN A 164 11.26 -22.80 -4.20
N LEU A 165 10.87 -21.78 -4.98
CA LEU A 165 10.64 -21.93 -6.42
C LEU A 165 11.99 -22.06 -7.15
N GLU A 166 12.18 -23.17 -7.87
CA GLU A 166 13.34 -23.36 -8.74
C GLU A 166 13.27 -22.45 -9.97
N ASN A 167 14.42 -22.05 -10.49
CA ASN A 167 14.54 -21.23 -11.70
C ASN A 167 13.67 -19.98 -11.66
N LEU A 168 13.70 -19.24 -10.54
CA LEU A 168 12.93 -18.02 -10.36
C LEU A 168 13.42 -16.89 -11.28
N THR A 169 12.48 -16.12 -11.84
CA THR A 169 12.72 -14.82 -12.50
C THR A 169 11.70 -13.82 -11.96
N VAL A 170 12.16 -12.68 -11.49
CA VAL A 170 11.27 -11.58 -11.09
C VAL A 170 10.92 -10.76 -12.32
N VAL A 171 9.65 -10.40 -12.46
CA VAL A 171 9.13 -9.75 -13.68
C VAL A 171 8.53 -8.41 -13.35
N SER A 172 8.98 -7.36 -14.05
CA SER A 172 8.29 -6.06 -14.05
C SER A 172 7.13 -6.08 -15.06
N PRO A 173 5.91 -5.66 -14.67
CA PRO A 173 4.76 -5.65 -15.59
C PRO A 173 4.83 -4.54 -16.65
N ASP A 174 5.76 -3.58 -16.50
CA ASP A 174 6.03 -2.49 -17.44
C ASP A 174 7.38 -1.83 -17.14
N LEU A 175 7.74 -0.79 -17.92
CA LEU A 175 8.99 -0.05 -17.73
C LEU A 175 9.01 0.80 -16.44
N GLY A 176 7.85 1.20 -15.94
CA GLY A 176 7.74 2.03 -14.72
C GLY A 176 8.06 1.24 -13.44
N GLY A 177 7.72 -0.06 -13.41
CA GLY A 177 7.92 -0.95 -12.26
C GLY A 177 9.33 -1.56 -12.14
N VAL A 178 10.26 -1.26 -13.06
CA VAL A 178 11.58 -1.92 -13.13
C VAL A 178 12.38 -1.81 -11.83
N ASN A 179 12.35 -0.66 -11.17
CA ASN A 179 13.08 -0.47 -9.91
C ASN A 179 12.53 -1.34 -8.78
N ARG A 180 11.20 -1.49 -8.70
CA ARG A 180 10.53 -2.39 -7.74
C ARG A 180 10.88 -3.85 -8.00
N ALA A 181 10.84 -4.25 -9.27
CA ALA A 181 11.21 -5.61 -9.66
C ALA A 181 12.68 -5.90 -9.37
N ARG A 182 13.58 -4.94 -9.57
CA ARG A 182 15.01 -5.08 -9.26
C ARG A 182 15.24 -5.22 -7.76
N ASP A 183 14.61 -4.40 -6.92
CA ASP A 183 14.74 -4.52 -5.47
C ASP A 183 14.31 -5.91 -4.98
N LEU A 184 13.16 -6.42 -5.44
CA LEU A 184 12.76 -7.79 -5.10
C LEU A 184 13.75 -8.83 -5.64
N ALA A 185 14.20 -8.69 -6.89
CA ALA A 185 15.13 -9.63 -7.54
C ALA A 185 16.47 -9.73 -6.78
N ASP A 186 17.03 -8.58 -6.39
CA ASP A 186 18.27 -8.52 -5.60
C ASP A 186 18.10 -9.22 -4.25
N ARG A 187 16.95 -9.01 -3.57
CA ARG A 187 16.65 -9.65 -2.27
C ARG A 187 16.50 -11.17 -2.37
N VAL A 188 15.93 -11.68 -3.47
CA VAL A 188 15.71 -13.13 -3.65
C VAL A 188 16.81 -13.82 -4.47
N GLY A 189 17.81 -13.07 -4.98
CA GLY A 189 18.92 -13.61 -5.77
C GLY A 189 18.46 -14.13 -7.15
N ALA A 190 17.48 -13.49 -7.79
CA ALA A 190 16.91 -13.92 -9.05
C ALA A 190 17.20 -12.90 -10.19
N PRO A 191 17.26 -13.35 -11.47
CA PRO A 191 17.30 -12.42 -12.60
C PRO A 191 15.97 -11.69 -12.78
N ILE A 192 16.00 -10.59 -13.54
CA ILE A 192 14.83 -9.76 -13.87
C ILE A 192 14.44 -9.95 -15.34
N ALA A 193 13.13 -9.92 -15.59
CA ALA A 193 12.54 -9.74 -16.92
C ALA A 193 11.53 -8.58 -16.91
N ILE A 194 11.21 -8.04 -18.07
CA ILE A 194 10.31 -6.88 -18.21
C ILE A 194 9.29 -7.18 -19.30
N ILE A 195 8.01 -6.91 -19.02
CA ILE A 195 6.95 -6.95 -20.02
C ILE A 195 6.87 -5.57 -20.67
N GLU A 196 7.26 -5.47 -21.92
CA GLU A 196 7.13 -4.26 -22.72
C GLU A 196 5.83 -4.29 -23.52
N LYS A 197 4.96 -3.31 -23.26
CA LYS A 197 3.66 -3.17 -23.94
C LYS A 197 3.81 -2.16 -25.08
N ARG A 198 3.79 -2.62 -26.33
CA ARG A 198 3.83 -1.75 -27.49
C ARG A 198 2.46 -1.69 -28.17
N ARG A 199 2.02 -0.49 -28.51
CA ARG A 199 0.94 -0.25 -29.46
C ARG A 199 1.59 0.31 -30.70
N PRO A 200 1.80 -0.50 -31.78
CA PRO A 200 2.50 -0.02 -32.96
C PRO A 200 1.71 1.10 -33.67
N GLU A 201 0.37 1.03 -33.66
CA GLU A 201 -0.52 2.03 -34.23
C GLU A 201 -1.87 2.11 -33.49
N PRO A 202 -2.62 3.23 -33.57
CA PRO A 202 -3.99 3.30 -33.09
C PRO A 202 -4.88 2.25 -33.77
N GLY A 203 -5.53 1.39 -32.97
CA GLY A 203 -6.43 0.34 -33.49
C GLY A 203 -5.75 -1.01 -33.74
N VAL A 204 -4.43 -1.13 -33.64
CA VAL A 204 -3.71 -2.40 -33.73
C VAL A 204 -3.68 -3.08 -32.35
N ALA A 205 -3.78 -4.41 -32.34
CA ALA A 205 -3.71 -5.21 -31.13
C ALA A 205 -2.39 -4.92 -30.38
N LYS A 206 -2.52 -4.84 -29.06
CA LYS A 206 -1.39 -4.61 -28.16
C LYS A 206 -0.42 -5.79 -28.24
N VAL A 207 0.80 -5.54 -28.69
CA VAL A 207 1.87 -6.55 -28.71
C VAL A 207 2.59 -6.47 -27.37
N MET A 208 2.72 -7.62 -26.70
CA MET A 208 3.59 -7.77 -25.53
C MET A 208 4.91 -8.37 -25.98
N ASN A 209 6.00 -7.68 -25.66
CA ASN A 209 7.35 -8.18 -25.84
C ASN A 209 7.95 -8.44 -24.47
N ILE A 210 8.76 -9.47 -24.30
CA ILE A 210 9.42 -9.80 -23.05
C ILE A 210 10.92 -9.62 -23.22
N ILE A 211 11.49 -8.76 -22.38
CA ILE A 211 12.92 -8.52 -22.30
C ILE A 211 13.45 -9.32 -21.11
N GLY A 212 14.41 -10.20 -21.34
CA GLY A 212 14.94 -11.13 -20.33
C GLY A 212 14.50 -12.57 -20.58
N ASP A 213 15.06 -13.50 -19.79
CA ASP A 213 14.80 -14.93 -19.96
C ASP A 213 13.69 -15.42 -19.04
N VAL A 214 12.63 -15.99 -19.63
CA VAL A 214 11.46 -16.53 -18.92
C VAL A 214 11.16 -17.98 -19.29
N LYS A 215 11.84 -18.53 -20.34
CA LYS A 215 11.56 -19.87 -20.86
C LYS A 215 11.97 -20.94 -19.84
N GLY A 216 11.03 -21.80 -19.46
CA GLY A 216 11.22 -22.85 -18.46
C GLY A 216 11.39 -22.33 -17.03
N ARG A 217 11.11 -21.05 -16.77
CA ARG A 217 11.33 -20.41 -15.46
C ARG A 217 9.99 -20.16 -14.74
N ASN A 218 10.05 -20.12 -13.42
CA ASN A 218 8.94 -19.63 -12.59
C ASN A 218 9.03 -18.10 -12.53
N CYS A 219 8.04 -17.43 -13.09
CA CYS A 219 7.98 -15.98 -13.18
C CYS A 219 7.19 -15.39 -12.00
N PHE A 220 7.77 -14.44 -11.29
CA PHE A 220 7.12 -13.73 -10.20
C PHE A 220 6.93 -12.26 -10.58
N VAL A 221 5.71 -11.89 -11.00
CA VAL A 221 5.37 -10.52 -11.39
C VAL A 221 5.20 -9.66 -10.15
N VAL A 222 5.84 -8.48 -10.12
CA VAL A 222 5.77 -7.57 -8.96
C VAL A 222 5.22 -6.21 -9.37
N ASP A 223 4.21 -5.71 -8.62
CA ASP A 223 3.62 -4.40 -8.83
C ASP A 223 3.23 -3.72 -7.52
N ASP A 224 2.87 -2.41 -7.55
CA ASP A 224 2.35 -1.69 -6.39
C ASP A 224 0.87 -1.94 -6.17
N ILE A 225 0.06 -1.94 -7.23
CA ILE A 225 -1.39 -1.95 -7.17
C ILE A 225 -1.96 -3.03 -8.10
N VAL A 226 -2.88 -3.84 -7.59
CA VAL A 226 -3.80 -4.62 -8.40
C VAL A 226 -5.21 -4.03 -8.27
N ASP A 227 -5.68 -3.42 -9.37
CA ASP A 227 -7.01 -2.80 -9.45
C ASP A 227 -7.99 -3.79 -10.12
N THR A 228 -8.25 -3.68 -11.40
CA THR A 228 -9.15 -4.60 -12.14
C THR A 228 -8.48 -5.91 -12.58
N ALA A 229 -7.21 -6.12 -12.25
CA ALA A 229 -6.35 -7.26 -12.61
C ALA A 229 -6.16 -7.51 -14.12
N GLY A 230 -6.71 -6.66 -14.99
CA GLY A 230 -6.63 -6.89 -16.45
C GLY A 230 -5.19 -6.96 -16.95
N SER A 231 -4.40 -5.93 -16.66
CA SER A 231 -2.98 -5.87 -17.09
C SER A 231 -2.13 -6.99 -16.49
N LEU A 232 -2.40 -7.39 -15.25
CA LEU A 232 -1.69 -8.47 -14.58
C LEU A 232 -1.98 -9.82 -15.26
N CYS A 233 -3.26 -10.12 -15.51
CA CYS A 233 -3.67 -11.39 -16.12
C CYS A 233 -3.22 -11.49 -17.59
N GLU A 234 -3.29 -10.39 -18.36
CA GLU A 234 -2.76 -10.33 -19.73
C GLU A 234 -1.23 -10.57 -19.73
N GLY A 235 -0.49 -9.93 -18.80
CA GLY A 235 0.94 -10.14 -18.66
C GLY A 235 1.29 -11.58 -18.29
N ALA A 236 0.55 -12.17 -17.35
CA ALA A 236 0.72 -13.58 -16.98
C ALA A 236 0.50 -14.52 -18.15
N LYS A 237 -0.53 -14.29 -18.96
CA LYS A 237 -0.80 -15.07 -20.17
C LYS A 237 0.36 -14.96 -21.17
N ALA A 238 0.85 -13.75 -21.41
CA ALA A 238 1.99 -13.55 -22.31
C ALA A 238 3.25 -14.29 -21.81
N LEU A 239 3.54 -14.28 -20.52
CA LEU A 239 4.67 -15.03 -19.95
C LEU A 239 4.56 -16.54 -20.22
N ILE A 240 3.38 -17.13 -20.08
CA ILE A 240 3.13 -18.53 -20.43
C ILE A 240 3.33 -18.77 -21.93
N GLU A 241 2.83 -17.89 -22.79
CA GLU A 241 3.02 -17.97 -24.26
C GLU A 241 4.51 -17.90 -24.66
N TYR A 242 5.33 -17.18 -23.89
CA TYR A 242 6.79 -17.12 -24.03
C TYR A 242 7.52 -18.30 -23.37
N GLY A 243 6.77 -19.28 -22.83
CA GLY A 243 7.32 -20.54 -22.32
C GLY A 243 7.66 -20.56 -20.84
N ALA A 244 7.14 -19.65 -20.04
CA ALA A 244 7.28 -19.72 -18.58
C ALA A 244 6.67 -21.01 -18.03
N ALA A 245 7.33 -21.62 -17.03
CA ALA A 245 6.86 -22.85 -16.36
C ALA A 245 5.70 -22.60 -15.40
N GLY A 246 5.63 -21.41 -14.86
CA GLY A 246 4.58 -20.96 -13.98
C GLY A 246 4.64 -19.46 -13.75
N VAL A 247 3.49 -18.84 -13.46
CA VAL A 247 3.42 -17.41 -13.18
C VAL A 247 2.73 -17.18 -11.84
N TYR A 248 3.40 -16.40 -11.01
CA TYR A 248 2.97 -15.92 -9.71
C TYR A 248 2.98 -14.39 -9.74
N ALA A 249 2.32 -13.75 -8.80
CA ALA A 249 2.40 -12.30 -8.65
C ALA A 249 2.48 -11.89 -7.18
N ALA A 250 3.15 -10.76 -6.92
CA ALA A 250 3.15 -10.09 -5.61
C ALA A 250 2.83 -8.61 -5.80
N VAL A 251 1.85 -8.12 -5.06
CA VAL A 251 1.37 -6.74 -5.18
C VAL A 251 1.11 -6.17 -3.80
N CYS A 252 1.60 -4.96 -3.52
CA CYS A 252 1.37 -4.37 -2.22
C CYS A 252 -0.12 -4.08 -1.99
N HIS A 253 -0.78 -3.35 -2.90
CA HIS A 253 -2.12 -2.80 -2.67
C HIS A 253 -3.22 -3.54 -3.43
N PRO A 254 -4.06 -4.35 -2.72
CA PRO A 254 -5.18 -5.06 -3.33
C PRO A 254 -6.41 -4.17 -3.42
N VAL A 255 -6.48 -3.30 -4.42
CA VAL A 255 -7.69 -2.49 -4.67
C VAL A 255 -8.85 -3.37 -5.11
N LEU A 256 -8.59 -4.38 -5.95
CA LEU A 256 -9.51 -5.45 -6.36
C LEU A 256 -10.90 -4.94 -6.78
N THR A 257 -10.93 -3.91 -7.62
CA THR A 257 -12.18 -3.43 -8.24
C THR A 257 -12.69 -4.46 -9.23
N ASP A 258 -13.99 -4.68 -9.23
CA ASP A 258 -14.64 -5.61 -10.16
C ASP A 258 -14.26 -5.30 -11.63
N PRO A 259 -14.00 -6.36 -12.40
CA PRO A 259 -14.12 -7.79 -12.16
C PRO A 259 -12.77 -8.47 -11.79
N ALA A 260 -11.97 -7.91 -10.91
CA ALA A 260 -10.63 -8.43 -10.58
C ALA A 260 -10.67 -9.88 -10.09
N THR A 261 -11.62 -10.21 -9.21
CA THR A 261 -11.71 -11.53 -8.57
C THR A 261 -11.93 -12.63 -9.60
N GLU A 262 -12.89 -12.46 -10.51
CA GLU A 262 -13.15 -13.39 -11.59
C GLU A 262 -11.96 -13.52 -12.53
N ARG A 263 -11.36 -12.40 -12.93
CA ARG A 263 -10.18 -12.41 -13.80
C ARG A 263 -9.01 -13.19 -13.22
N ILE A 264 -8.72 -13.00 -11.92
CA ILE A 264 -7.66 -13.72 -11.22
C ILE A 264 -8.01 -15.22 -11.18
N LYS A 265 -9.23 -15.56 -10.83
CA LYS A 265 -9.71 -16.95 -10.76
C LYS A 265 -9.54 -17.69 -12.09
N GLU A 266 -9.91 -17.06 -13.20
CA GLU A 266 -9.85 -17.62 -14.55
C GLU A 266 -8.45 -17.53 -15.18
N SER A 267 -7.55 -16.75 -14.62
CA SER A 267 -6.21 -16.51 -15.17
C SER A 267 -5.30 -17.74 -15.05
N VAL A 268 -4.17 -17.67 -15.76
CA VAL A 268 -3.05 -18.62 -15.66
C VAL A 268 -2.18 -18.41 -14.42
N LEU A 269 -2.46 -17.41 -13.61
CA LEU A 269 -1.75 -17.19 -12.33
C LEU A 269 -1.94 -18.40 -11.43
N LYS A 270 -0.84 -18.88 -10.88
CA LYS A 270 -0.85 -19.91 -9.83
C LYS A 270 -1.21 -19.33 -8.48
N GLU A 271 -0.73 -18.09 -8.23
CA GLU A 271 -0.96 -17.39 -6.96
C GLU A 271 -0.78 -15.89 -7.16
N LEU A 272 -1.60 -15.10 -6.47
CA LEU A 272 -1.45 -13.67 -6.25
C LEU A 272 -1.25 -13.43 -4.76
N VAL A 273 -0.07 -12.93 -4.41
CA VAL A 273 0.25 -12.50 -3.05
C VAL A 273 -0.01 -11.01 -2.93
N VAL A 274 -0.75 -10.61 -1.92
CA VAL A 274 -1.04 -9.20 -1.62
C VAL A 274 -0.78 -8.90 -0.15
N THR A 275 -0.80 -7.62 0.21
CA THR A 275 -0.77 -7.25 1.62
C THR A 275 -2.16 -6.86 2.13
N ASN A 276 -2.32 -6.74 3.44
CA ASN A 276 -3.51 -6.16 4.04
C ASN A 276 -3.43 -4.62 4.19
N SER A 277 -2.71 -3.93 3.30
CA SER A 277 -2.68 -2.46 3.24
C SER A 277 -4.05 -1.84 2.96
N LEU A 278 -4.95 -2.60 2.37
CA LEU A 278 -6.37 -2.35 2.19
C LEU A 278 -7.18 -3.53 2.73
N PRO A 279 -8.41 -3.30 3.22
CA PRO A 279 -9.29 -4.39 3.59
C PRO A 279 -9.71 -5.19 2.34
N ILE A 280 -9.78 -6.50 2.48
CA ILE A 280 -10.28 -7.40 1.43
C ILE A 280 -11.60 -7.99 1.92
N GLU A 281 -12.65 -7.75 1.17
CA GLU A 281 -13.97 -8.32 1.42
C GLU A 281 -13.93 -9.85 1.35
N LYS A 282 -14.69 -10.52 2.22
CA LYS A 282 -14.70 -12.00 2.30
C LYS A 282 -15.05 -12.65 0.97
N GLU A 283 -15.92 -12.02 0.21
CA GLU A 283 -16.41 -12.47 -1.10
C GLU A 283 -15.30 -12.43 -2.17
N LYS A 284 -14.26 -11.62 -1.96
CA LYS A 284 -13.09 -11.51 -2.84
C LYS A 284 -11.98 -12.49 -2.49
N MET A 285 -12.08 -13.15 -1.33
CA MET A 285 -11.12 -14.19 -0.94
C MET A 285 -11.30 -15.44 -1.81
N GLN A 286 -10.20 -15.97 -2.33
CA GLN A 286 -10.17 -17.14 -3.20
C GLN A 286 -8.86 -17.92 -3.04
N ASP A 287 -8.82 -19.17 -3.51
CA ASP A 287 -7.68 -20.09 -3.34
C ASP A 287 -6.36 -19.56 -3.92
N LYS A 288 -6.42 -18.71 -4.96
CA LYS A 288 -5.23 -18.10 -5.57
C LYS A 288 -4.73 -16.86 -4.85
N LEU A 289 -5.44 -16.37 -3.83
CA LEU A 289 -5.11 -15.13 -3.13
C LEU A 289 -4.48 -15.42 -1.77
N THR A 290 -3.24 -14.97 -1.57
CA THR A 290 -2.54 -15.01 -0.29
C THR A 290 -2.37 -13.59 0.25
N VAL A 291 -2.72 -13.37 1.51
CA VAL A 291 -2.65 -12.05 2.16
C VAL A 291 -1.57 -12.03 3.23
N LEU A 292 -0.64 -11.10 3.13
CA LEU A 292 0.42 -10.87 4.11
C LEU A 292 0.10 -9.64 4.96
N SER A 293 0.32 -9.74 6.28
CA SER A 293 0.09 -8.60 7.16
C SER A 293 1.26 -7.62 7.13
N VAL A 294 0.93 -6.33 6.96
CA VAL A 294 1.88 -5.21 7.09
C VAL A 294 1.89 -4.62 8.51
N ALA A 295 1.12 -5.16 9.42
CA ALA A 295 1.03 -4.65 10.79
C ALA A 295 2.37 -4.65 11.52
N PRO A 296 3.25 -5.67 11.42
CA PRO A 296 4.56 -5.62 12.06
C PRO A 296 5.45 -4.49 11.52
N LEU A 297 5.44 -4.26 10.20
CA LEU A 297 6.23 -3.20 9.57
C LEU A 297 5.75 -1.81 9.99
N LEU A 298 4.44 -1.58 9.95
CA LEU A 298 3.82 -0.31 10.34
C LEU A 298 3.93 -0.09 11.85
N GLY A 299 3.76 -1.13 12.66
CA GLY A 299 3.92 -1.05 14.11
C GLY A 299 5.34 -0.70 14.54
N GLU A 300 6.35 -1.31 13.92
CA GLU A 300 7.75 -0.98 14.17
C GLU A 300 8.07 0.46 13.74
N ALA A 301 7.54 0.93 12.59
CA ALA A 301 7.71 2.31 12.16
C ALA A 301 7.11 3.30 13.19
N ILE A 302 5.90 3.03 13.68
CA ILE A 302 5.25 3.84 14.72
C ILE A 302 6.11 3.90 15.99
N LEU A 303 6.61 2.75 16.47
CA LEU A 303 7.47 2.71 17.66
C LEU A 303 8.76 3.49 17.47
N ARG A 304 9.41 3.38 16.31
CA ARG A 304 10.64 4.13 16.00
C ARG A 304 10.39 5.62 15.95
N ILE A 305 9.32 6.07 15.30
CA ILE A 305 8.92 7.48 15.25
C ILE A 305 8.65 8.01 16.67
N PHE A 306 7.91 7.24 17.47
CA PHE A 306 7.57 7.63 18.84
C PHE A 306 8.80 7.73 19.75
N HIS A 307 9.81 6.88 19.57
CA HIS A 307 11.05 6.87 20.34
C HIS A 307 12.17 7.71 19.71
N ASP A 308 11.88 8.54 18.70
CA ASP A 308 12.85 9.34 17.96
C ASP A 308 14.01 8.49 17.38
N ALA A 309 13.72 7.21 17.08
CA ALA A 309 14.67 6.27 16.47
C ALA A 309 14.61 6.30 14.94
N SER A 310 15.71 5.91 14.29
CA SER A 310 15.78 5.89 12.82
C SER A 310 14.82 4.88 12.19
N VAL A 311 13.96 5.37 11.31
CA VAL A 311 13.05 4.54 10.48
C VAL A 311 13.82 3.91 9.31
N SER A 312 14.95 4.49 8.86
CA SER A 312 15.74 3.99 7.73
C SER A 312 16.24 2.55 7.92
N ALA A 313 16.45 2.12 9.16
CA ALA A 313 16.79 0.71 9.45
C ALA A 313 15.71 -0.31 9.00
N LEU A 314 14.50 0.14 8.64
CA LEU A 314 13.43 -0.71 8.10
C LEU A 314 13.55 -0.91 6.58
N PHE A 315 14.38 -0.10 5.90
CA PHE A 315 14.59 -0.19 4.45
C PHE A 315 15.74 -1.12 4.07
N ASP A 316 16.67 -1.36 5.02
CA ASP A 316 17.94 -2.06 4.78
C ASP A 316 17.89 -3.58 5.02
N LYS A 317 16.69 -4.13 5.32
CA LYS A 317 16.53 -5.57 5.64
C LYS A 317 15.92 -6.34 4.50
#